data_f99646ad198b0046ea245dff5f73aa83
#
_entry.id   f99646ad198b0046ea245dff5f73aa83
#
_cell.length_a   1.000
_cell.length_b   1.000
_cell.length_c   1.000
_cell.angle_alpha   90.00
_cell.angle_beta   90.00
_cell.angle_gamma   90.00
#
_symmetry.space_group_name_H-M   'P 1'
#
loop_
_entity.id
_entity.type
_entity.pdbx_description
1 polymer ?
#
loop_
_entity_poly.entity_id
_entity_poly.type
_entity_poly.pdbx_seq_one_letter_code
_entity_poly.pdbx_strand_id
1 'polypeptide(L)'
;LGSRGLGDVYKRQVKEGGIAFGTDPKGVETITSEIKKYAKQPVIMKLSPNVTSIAEIARAAEAGGADAVSLINTITGMKIDINRRSFVLANKTGGMSGPAVHPVAVRMVYETAHAVNIPIIGMGGITNASDAIEMILAGATAVSVGTANFVNPKTTEQIVDGIAEYMDKYGVKDISELVGAVDR
;
A
#
# COMPACT_ATOMS: atom_id res chain seq x y z
N LEU A 1 17.64 1.83 -17.80
CA LEU A 1 16.98 2.43 -16.59
C LEU A 1 15.72 3.26 -16.89
N GLY A 2 15.31 3.37 -18.16
CA GLY A 2 14.39 4.42 -18.56
C GLY A 2 12.90 4.15 -18.43
N SER A 3 12.42 2.91 -18.43
CA SER A 3 10.99 2.70 -18.70
C SER A 3 10.09 2.53 -17.46
N ARG A 4 10.64 2.21 -16.30
CA ARG A 4 9.82 1.89 -15.11
C ARG A 4 9.25 3.12 -14.41
N GLY A 5 9.92 4.27 -14.45
CA GLY A 5 9.43 5.52 -13.89
C GLY A 5 8.44 6.29 -14.79
N LEU A 6 8.54 6.12 -16.10
CA LEU A 6 7.68 6.80 -17.07
C LEU A 6 6.26 6.21 -17.14
N GLY A 7 6.09 4.92 -16.87
CA GLY A 7 4.77 4.29 -16.86
C GLY A 7 3.82 4.87 -15.80
N ASP A 8 4.35 5.32 -14.67
CA ASP A 8 3.54 5.91 -13.60
C ASP A 8 3.09 7.36 -13.92
N VAL A 9 3.89 8.10 -14.66
CA VAL A 9 3.54 9.45 -15.14
C VAL A 9 2.43 9.41 -16.18
N TYR A 10 2.45 8.46 -17.09
CA TYR A 10 1.43 8.30 -18.12
C TYR A 10 0.05 7.91 -17.60
N LYS A 11 -0.02 7.10 -16.53
CA LYS A 11 -1.30 6.71 -15.90
C LYS A 11 -2.10 7.90 -15.37
N ARG A 12 -1.45 8.98 -15.00
CA ARG A 12 -2.11 10.20 -14.49
C ARG A 12 -2.67 11.11 -15.58
N GLN A 13 -2.33 10.87 -16.85
CA GLN A 13 -2.70 11.71 -17.98
C GLN A 13 -3.84 11.13 -18.83
N VAL A 14 -4.27 9.90 -18.59
CA VAL A 14 -5.36 9.26 -19.33
C VAL A 14 -6.70 9.71 -18.75
N LYS A 15 -7.59 10.28 -19.55
CA LYS A 15 -8.91 10.81 -19.12
C LYS A 15 -9.78 9.77 -18.41
N GLU A 16 -9.61 8.49 -18.71
CA GLU A 16 -10.34 7.36 -18.11
C GLU A 16 -9.39 6.41 -17.33
N GLY A 17 -8.20 6.86 -16.98
CA GLY A 17 -7.20 6.07 -16.26
C GLY A 17 -7.00 6.54 -14.82
N GLY A 18 -6.27 5.76 -14.05
CA GLY A 18 -5.88 6.11 -12.69
C GLY A 18 -6.92 5.75 -11.64
N ILE A 19 -7.36 6.73 -10.83
CA ILE A 19 -8.24 6.48 -9.66
C ILE A 19 -9.54 5.75 -10.04
N ALA A 20 -10.16 6.06 -11.19
CA ALA A 20 -11.43 5.47 -11.60
C ALA A 20 -11.35 3.94 -11.75
N PHE A 21 -10.31 3.41 -12.36
CA PHE A 21 -10.13 1.96 -12.50
C PHE A 21 -9.79 1.25 -11.20
N GLY A 22 -9.06 1.91 -10.30
CA GLY A 22 -8.65 1.34 -9.01
C GLY A 22 -9.72 1.34 -7.93
N THR A 23 -10.89 1.91 -8.20
CA THR A 23 -12.01 2.01 -7.24
C THR A 23 -13.22 1.15 -7.61
N ASP A 24 -13.23 0.59 -8.82
CA ASP A 24 -14.26 -0.34 -9.29
C ASP A 24 -13.72 -1.78 -9.32
N PRO A 25 -14.31 -2.72 -8.58
CA PRO A 25 -13.85 -4.12 -8.54
C PRO A 25 -13.79 -4.76 -9.93
N LYS A 26 -14.80 -4.55 -10.77
CA LYS A 26 -14.83 -5.11 -12.12
C LYS A 26 -13.72 -4.56 -13.01
N GLY A 27 -13.44 -3.27 -12.89
CA GLY A 27 -12.32 -2.62 -13.57
C GLY A 27 -10.98 -3.20 -13.14
N VAL A 28 -10.77 -3.40 -11.84
CA VAL A 28 -9.55 -4.00 -11.28
C VAL A 28 -9.36 -5.43 -11.78
N GLU A 29 -10.39 -6.28 -11.73
CA GLU A 29 -10.34 -7.65 -12.24
C GLU A 29 -9.99 -7.69 -13.73
N THR A 30 -10.70 -6.90 -14.54
CA THR A 30 -10.50 -6.83 -15.99
C THR A 30 -9.08 -6.42 -16.34
N ILE A 31 -8.57 -5.32 -15.75
CA ILE A 31 -7.22 -4.81 -16.02
C ILE A 31 -6.18 -5.83 -15.57
N THR A 32 -6.35 -6.44 -14.40
CA THR A 32 -5.41 -7.43 -13.88
C THR A 32 -5.33 -8.63 -14.82
N SER A 33 -6.48 -9.17 -15.23
CA SER A 33 -6.52 -10.32 -16.14
C SER A 33 -5.93 -10.00 -17.52
N GLU A 34 -6.18 -8.81 -18.05
CA GLU A 34 -5.57 -8.38 -19.32
C GLU A 34 -4.03 -8.27 -19.21
N ILE A 35 -3.52 -7.69 -18.12
CA ILE A 35 -2.07 -7.61 -17.88
C ILE A 35 -1.47 -9.01 -17.77
N LYS A 36 -2.12 -9.92 -17.05
CA LYS A 36 -1.63 -11.29 -16.82
C LYS A 36 -1.50 -12.10 -18.11
N LYS A 37 -2.26 -11.82 -19.14
CA LYS A 37 -2.11 -12.48 -20.47
C LYS A 37 -0.73 -12.27 -21.10
N TYR A 38 -0.08 -11.15 -20.79
CA TYR A 38 1.18 -10.74 -21.42
C TYR A 38 2.37 -10.70 -20.46
N ALA A 39 2.10 -10.52 -19.16
CA ALA A 39 3.14 -10.39 -18.14
C ALA A 39 3.81 -11.75 -17.89
N LYS A 40 5.15 -11.77 -18.03
CA LYS A 40 6.00 -12.90 -17.62
C LYS A 40 6.52 -12.72 -16.20
N GLN A 41 6.48 -11.51 -15.68
CA GLN A 41 6.89 -11.15 -14.33
C GLN A 41 5.68 -11.21 -13.38
N PRO A 42 5.92 -11.32 -12.06
CA PRO A 42 4.86 -11.17 -11.07
C PRO A 42 4.13 -9.83 -11.22
N VAL A 43 2.81 -9.88 -11.15
CA VAL A 43 1.93 -8.70 -11.21
C VAL A 43 1.46 -8.38 -9.79
N ILE A 44 1.91 -7.25 -9.26
CA ILE A 44 1.53 -6.75 -7.94
C ILE A 44 0.55 -5.59 -8.14
N MET A 45 -0.70 -5.79 -7.71
CA MET A 45 -1.73 -4.75 -7.82
C MET A 45 -1.67 -3.81 -6.62
N LYS A 46 -1.45 -2.51 -6.88
CA LYS A 46 -1.43 -1.49 -5.84
C LYS A 46 -2.81 -0.89 -5.63
N LEU A 47 -3.39 -1.13 -4.46
CA LEU A 47 -4.77 -0.79 -4.15
C LEU A 47 -4.92 0.63 -3.59
N SER A 48 -6.01 1.27 -3.97
CA SER A 48 -6.39 2.60 -3.47
C SER A 48 -7.15 2.49 -2.15
N PRO A 49 -6.86 3.33 -1.14
CA PRO A 49 -7.63 3.40 0.09
C PRO A 49 -8.95 4.18 -0.06
N ASN A 50 -9.14 4.86 -1.21
CA ASN A 50 -10.29 5.73 -1.44
C ASN A 50 -11.48 4.92 -1.98
N VAL A 51 -11.84 3.87 -1.27
CA VAL A 51 -12.91 2.90 -1.59
C VAL A 51 -13.73 2.60 -0.35
N THR A 52 -14.95 2.12 -0.54
CA THR A 52 -15.82 1.72 0.57
C THR A 52 -15.36 0.40 1.19
N SER A 53 -14.92 -0.58 0.36
CA SER A 53 -14.45 -1.89 0.79
C SER A 53 -13.14 -2.22 0.09
N ILE A 54 -12.03 -2.23 0.83
CA ILE A 54 -10.73 -2.63 0.30
C ILE A 54 -10.70 -4.13 0.01
N ALA A 55 -11.43 -4.92 0.79
CA ALA A 55 -11.54 -6.36 0.64
C ALA A 55 -12.15 -6.76 -0.72
N GLU A 56 -13.16 -6.03 -1.21
CA GLU A 56 -13.76 -6.28 -2.53
C GLU A 56 -12.75 -6.00 -3.65
N ILE A 57 -12.00 -4.92 -3.55
CA ILE A 57 -10.96 -4.57 -4.53
C ILE A 57 -9.84 -5.61 -4.53
N ALA A 58 -9.44 -6.08 -3.33
CA ALA A 58 -8.40 -7.11 -3.21
C ALA A 58 -8.84 -8.44 -3.83
N ARG A 59 -10.08 -8.89 -3.56
CA ARG A 59 -10.64 -10.11 -4.20
C ARG A 59 -10.70 -9.98 -5.73
N ALA A 60 -11.06 -8.81 -6.23
CA ALA A 60 -11.09 -8.55 -7.66
C ALA A 60 -9.68 -8.63 -8.30
N ALA A 61 -8.66 -8.12 -7.61
CA ALA A 61 -7.28 -8.25 -8.06
C ALA A 61 -6.82 -9.72 -8.07
N GLU A 62 -7.13 -10.49 -7.01
CA GLU A 62 -6.84 -11.92 -6.93
C GLU A 62 -7.58 -12.70 -8.03
N ALA A 63 -8.87 -12.46 -8.24
CA ALA A 63 -9.68 -13.07 -9.30
C ALA A 63 -9.13 -12.78 -10.70
N GLY A 64 -8.59 -11.57 -10.92
CA GLY A 64 -7.88 -11.20 -12.15
C GLY A 64 -6.51 -11.86 -12.31
N GLY A 65 -6.03 -12.63 -11.31
CA GLY A 65 -4.77 -13.36 -11.35
C GLY A 65 -3.56 -12.58 -10.87
N ALA A 66 -3.72 -11.56 -10.04
CA ALA A 66 -2.59 -10.88 -9.39
C ALA A 66 -1.77 -11.89 -8.56
N ASP A 67 -0.45 -11.76 -8.61
CA ASP A 67 0.47 -12.60 -7.81
C ASP A 67 0.63 -12.08 -6.38
N ALA A 68 0.35 -10.79 -6.16
CA ALA A 68 0.32 -10.14 -4.85
C ALA A 68 -0.49 -8.84 -4.93
N VAL A 69 -0.87 -8.32 -3.79
CA VAL A 69 -1.40 -6.96 -3.67
C VAL A 69 -0.49 -6.10 -2.81
N SER A 70 -0.48 -4.80 -3.07
CA SER A 70 0.17 -3.82 -2.21
C SER A 70 -0.83 -2.73 -1.82
N LEU A 71 -0.83 -2.32 -0.56
CA LEU A 71 -1.73 -1.28 -0.06
C LEU A 71 -1.12 -0.58 1.16
N ILE A 72 -1.36 0.70 1.33
CA ILE A 72 -2.33 1.52 0.62
C ILE A 72 -1.63 2.57 -0.26
N ASN A 73 -2.29 3.02 -1.30
CA ASN A 73 -1.94 4.27 -1.95
C ASN A 73 -2.30 5.45 -1.03
N THR A 74 -2.06 6.69 -1.43
CA THR A 74 -2.38 7.88 -0.63
C THR A 74 -3.88 8.09 -0.45
N ILE A 75 -4.27 8.59 0.72
CA ILE A 75 -5.65 9.03 0.99
C ILE A 75 -5.85 10.42 0.36
N THR A 76 -6.98 10.64 -0.28
CA THR A 76 -7.29 11.94 -0.87
C THR A 76 -7.55 12.98 0.22
N GLY A 77 -6.80 14.07 0.19
CA GLY A 77 -6.91 15.20 1.11
C GLY A 77 -6.95 16.54 0.38
N MET A 78 -7.14 17.60 1.15
CA MET A 78 -7.16 18.99 0.67
C MET A 78 -6.51 19.93 1.67
N LYS A 79 -5.85 20.97 1.19
CA LYS A 79 -5.34 22.07 2.02
C LYS A 79 -5.80 23.41 1.45
N ILE A 80 -6.34 24.25 2.33
CA ILE A 80 -6.78 25.62 2.02
C ILE A 80 -5.84 26.61 2.70
N ASP A 81 -5.40 27.62 1.96
CA ASP A 81 -4.74 28.80 2.49
C ASP A 81 -5.82 29.78 2.97
N ILE A 82 -5.94 29.92 4.29
CA ILE A 82 -6.98 30.76 4.90
C ILE A 82 -6.75 32.26 4.66
N ASN A 83 -5.50 32.68 4.47
CA ASN A 83 -5.17 34.08 4.25
C ASN A 83 -5.47 34.49 2.80
N ARG A 84 -5.13 33.62 1.84
CA ARG A 84 -5.41 33.85 0.42
C ARG A 84 -6.81 33.42 0.00
N ARG A 85 -7.52 32.68 0.86
CA ARG A 85 -8.83 32.07 0.58
C ARG A 85 -8.82 31.26 -0.72
N SER A 86 -7.76 30.47 -0.90
CA SER A 86 -7.51 29.69 -2.12
C SER A 86 -6.99 28.29 -1.79
N PHE A 87 -7.04 27.41 -2.77
CA PHE A 87 -6.43 26.09 -2.65
C PHE A 87 -4.91 26.19 -2.66
N VAL A 88 -4.23 25.44 -1.76
CA VAL A 88 -2.76 25.34 -1.75
C VAL A 88 -2.27 24.52 -2.94
N LEU A 89 -3.02 23.49 -3.30
CA LEU A 89 -2.69 22.63 -4.44
C LEU A 89 -3.46 23.08 -5.69
N ALA A 90 -2.77 23.17 -6.81
CA ALA A 90 -3.37 23.56 -8.11
C ALA A 90 -4.56 22.64 -8.51
N ASN A 91 -4.46 21.35 -8.21
CA ASN A 91 -5.51 20.36 -8.46
C ASN A 91 -6.58 20.30 -7.34
N LYS A 92 -6.59 21.25 -6.41
CA LYS A 92 -7.49 21.36 -5.24
C LYS A 92 -7.26 20.24 -4.21
N THR A 93 -7.16 18.98 -4.65
CA THR A 93 -6.91 17.80 -3.84
C THR A 93 -5.54 17.21 -4.11
N GLY A 94 -5.03 16.44 -3.18
CA GLY A 94 -3.76 15.70 -3.29
C GLY A 94 -3.72 14.48 -2.38
N GLY A 95 -2.71 13.65 -2.56
CA GLY A 95 -2.53 12.46 -1.74
C GLY A 95 -1.92 12.80 -0.38
N MET A 96 -2.57 12.38 0.68
CA MET A 96 -2.06 12.43 2.04
C MET A 96 -1.30 11.14 2.36
N SER A 97 -0.09 11.28 2.88
CA SER A 97 0.78 10.19 3.37
C SER A 97 1.41 10.58 4.72
N GLY A 98 2.25 9.72 5.27
CA GLY A 98 2.92 9.95 6.56
C GLY A 98 2.20 9.28 7.74
N PRO A 99 2.68 9.49 9.00
CA PRO A 99 2.21 8.73 10.16
C PRO A 99 0.70 8.78 10.40
N ALA A 100 0.04 9.88 10.03
CA ALA A 100 -1.40 10.06 10.22
C ALA A 100 -2.26 9.03 9.45
N VAL A 101 -1.74 8.42 8.38
CA VAL A 101 -2.49 7.41 7.61
C VAL A 101 -2.22 5.99 8.11
N HIS A 102 -1.25 5.79 9.01
CA HIS A 102 -0.84 4.46 9.46
C HIS A 102 -1.98 3.61 10.03
N PRO A 103 -2.81 4.08 10.96
CA PRO A 103 -3.92 3.29 11.49
C PRO A 103 -4.93 2.86 10.43
N VAL A 104 -5.14 3.69 9.41
CA VAL A 104 -6.01 3.35 8.28
C VAL A 104 -5.39 2.25 7.43
N ALA A 105 -4.07 2.35 7.17
CA ALA A 105 -3.34 1.35 6.41
C ALA A 105 -3.32 -0.01 7.11
N VAL A 106 -3.05 -0.04 8.42
CA VAL A 106 -3.08 -1.28 9.25
C VAL A 106 -4.45 -1.95 9.17
N ARG A 107 -5.54 -1.21 9.38
CA ARG A 107 -6.91 -1.74 9.24
C ARG A 107 -7.15 -2.34 7.85
N MET A 108 -6.75 -1.64 6.80
CA MET A 108 -6.96 -2.11 5.43
C MET A 108 -6.11 -3.34 5.10
N VAL A 109 -4.89 -3.44 5.61
CA VAL A 109 -4.06 -4.65 5.50
C VAL A 109 -4.75 -5.82 6.20
N TYR A 110 -5.26 -5.63 7.41
CA TYR A 110 -5.99 -6.64 8.16
C TYR A 110 -7.24 -7.13 7.40
N GLU A 111 -8.08 -6.22 6.92
CA GLU A 111 -9.27 -6.57 6.12
C GLU A 111 -8.90 -7.33 4.84
N THR A 112 -7.79 -6.95 4.20
CA THR A 112 -7.30 -7.62 2.98
C THR A 112 -6.78 -9.02 3.30
N ALA A 113 -6.03 -9.20 4.39
CA ALA A 113 -5.49 -10.50 4.80
C ALA A 113 -6.58 -11.54 5.09
N HIS A 114 -7.77 -11.09 5.51
CA HIS A 114 -8.94 -11.95 5.68
C HIS A 114 -9.77 -12.14 4.41
N ALA A 115 -9.40 -11.48 3.32
CA ALA A 115 -10.17 -11.49 2.07
C ALA A 115 -9.51 -12.24 0.93
N VAL A 116 -8.18 -12.38 0.92
CA VAL A 116 -7.39 -12.98 -0.16
C VAL A 116 -6.33 -13.93 0.37
N ASN A 117 -5.84 -14.83 -0.50
CA ASN A 117 -4.79 -15.80 -0.15
C ASN A 117 -3.42 -15.42 -0.76
N ILE A 118 -3.37 -14.40 -1.61
CA ILE A 118 -2.13 -13.92 -2.21
C ILE A 118 -1.35 -13.03 -1.26
N PRO A 119 0.00 -12.96 -1.38
CA PRO A 119 0.84 -12.13 -0.53
C PRO A 119 0.45 -10.66 -0.52
N ILE A 120 0.65 -10.01 0.63
CA ILE A 120 0.31 -8.61 0.86
C ILE A 120 1.56 -7.81 1.19
N ILE A 121 1.78 -6.70 0.47
CA ILE A 121 2.80 -5.71 0.79
C ILE A 121 2.12 -4.53 1.49
N GLY A 122 2.30 -4.42 2.81
CA GLY A 122 1.76 -3.33 3.62
C GLY A 122 2.57 -2.04 3.45
N MET A 123 1.90 -0.92 3.21
CA MET A 123 2.52 0.41 3.15
C MET A 123 1.56 1.49 3.62
N GLY A 124 2.11 2.53 4.25
CA GLY A 124 1.36 3.69 4.71
C GLY A 124 1.76 4.11 6.12
N GLY A 125 2.45 5.23 6.23
CA GLY A 125 2.83 5.85 7.49
C GLY A 125 3.88 5.13 8.32
N ILE A 126 4.56 4.12 7.79
CA ILE A 126 5.62 3.38 8.48
C ILE A 126 6.82 4.32 8.67
N THR A 127 7.23 4.53 9.91
CA THR A 127 8.35 5.41 10.30
C THR A 127 9.40 4.74 11.18
N ASN A 128 9.07 3.61 11.77
CA ASN A 128 9.94 2.86 12.68
C ASN A 128 9.60 1.36 12.65
N ALA A 129 10.36 0.54 13.38
CA ALA A 129 10.17 -0.91 13.41
C ALA A 129 8.81 -1.33 14.00
N SER A 130 8.29 -0.61 15.00
CA SER A 130 6.98 -0.92 15.58
C SER A 130 5.86 -0.80 14.56
N ASP A 131 5.89 0.25 13.74
CA ASP A 131 4.90 0.44 12.66
C ASP A 131 5.00 -0.71 11.63
N ALA A 132 6.21 -1.14 11.28
CA ALA A 132 6.43 -2.25 10.36
C ALA A 132 5.91 -3.59 10.92
N ILE A 133 6.18 -3.86 12.19
CA ILE A 133 5.71 -5.06 12.89
C ILE A 133 4.19 -5.05 13.01
N GLU A 134 3.56 -3.91 13.29
CA GLU A 134 2.11 -3.77 13.32
C GLU A 134 1.47 -4.16 11.99
N MET A 135 2.06 -3.73 10.86
CA MET A 135 1.61 -4.16 9.51
C MET A 135 1.74 -5.67 9.31
N ILE A 136 2.86 -6.26 9.77
CA ILE A 136 3.09 -7.71 9.63
C ILE A 136 2.08 -8.48 10.49
N LEU A 137 1.88 -8.08 11.73
CA LEU A 137 0.88 -8.67 12.63
C LEU A 137 -0.54 -8.57 12.04
N ALA A 138 -0.86 -7.50 11.33
CA ALA A 138 -2.12 -7.33 10.62
C ALA A 138 -2.26 -8.24 9.38
N GLY A 139 -1.19 -8.91 8.93
CA GLY A 139 -1.21 -9.86 7.82
C GLY A 139 -0.37 -9.49 6.60
N ALA A 140 0.43 -8.42 6.66
CA ALA A 140 1.37 -8.13 5.58
C ALA A 140 2.53 -9.15 5.59
N THR A 141 2.82 -9.74 4.42
CA THR A 141 4.00 -10.61 4.21
C THR A 141 5.28 -9.81 3.99
N ALA A 142 5.15 -8.58 3.58
CA ALA A 142 6.24 -7.62 3.42
C ALA A 142 5.75 -6.21 3.69
N VAL A 143 6.67 -5.28 3.96
CA VAL A 143 6.37 -3.87 4.17
C VAL A 143 7.13 -2.99 3.19
N SER A 144 6.57 -1.83 2.87
CA SER A 144 7.21 -0.82 2.01
C SER A 144 7.22 0.54 2.71
N VAL A 145 8.43 1.10 2.87
CA VAL A 145 8.66 2.39 3.53
C VAL A 145 8.84 3.47 2.46
N GLY A 146 7.99 4.48 2.49
CA GLY A 146 8.00 5.56 1.51
C GLY A 146 8.51 6.89 2.10
N THR A 147 7.58 7.75 2.49
CA THR A 147 7.82 9.15 2.89
C THR A 147 8.89 9.30 3.99
N ALA A 148 8.97 8.37 4.93
CA ALA A 148 9.93 8.42 6.03
C ALA A 148 11.40 8.47 5.55
N ASN A 149 11.71 7.85 4.41
CA ASN A 149 13.05 7.88 3.82
C ASN A 149 13.48 9.27 3.32
N PHE A 150 12.53 10.16 3.03
CA PHE A 150 12.84 11.55 2.69
C PHE A 150 13.18 12.39 3.93
N VAL A 151 12.66 11.99 5.09
CA VAL A 151 12.97 12.64 6.38
C VAL A 151 14.29 12.10 6.94
N ASN A 152 14.47 10.79 6.93
CA ASN A 152 15.69 10.12 7.36
C ASN A 152 16.02 8.99 6.37
N PRO A 153 17.07 9.15 5.54
CA PRO A 153 17.46 8.15 4.54
C PRO A 153 17.84 6.78 5.12
N LYS A 154 18.13 6.69 6.42
CA LYS A 154 18.44 5.44 7.14
C LYS A 154 17.22 4.74 7.71
N THR A 155 16.02 5.27 7.51
CA THR A 155 14.81 4.73 8.13
C THR A 155 14.62 3.25 7.81
N THR A 156 14.81 2.82 6.58
CA THR A 156 14.62 1.42 6.19
C THR A 156 15.63 0.49 6.88
N GLU A 157 16.90 0.90 6.97
CA GLU A 157 17.95 0.16 7.69
C GLU A 157 17.57 0.03 9.18
N GLN A 158 17.23 1.13 9.83
CA GLN A 158 16.82 1.16 11.23
C GLN A 158 15.56 0.30 11.51
N ILE A 159 14.65 0.21 10.55
CA ILE A 159 13.47 -0.66 10.65
C ILE A 159 13.88 -2.13 10.60
N VAL A 160 14.81 -2.51 9.72
CA VAL A 160 15.32 -3.89 9.64
C VAL A 160 16.00 -4.29 10.96
N ASP A 161 16.88 -3.41 11.48
CA ASP A 161 17.56 -3.66 12.76
C ASP A 161 16.55 -3.78 13.91
N GLY A 162 15.57 -2.90 13.99
CA GLY A 162 14.55 -2.92 15.03
C GLY A 162 13.59 -4.12 14.95
N ILE A 163 13.34 -4.65 13.74
CA ILE A 163 12.61 -5.92 13.57
C ILE A 163 13.44 -7.08 14.13
N ALA A 164 14.75 -7.13 13.85
CA ALA A 164 15.65 -8.15 14.39
C ALA A 164 15.69 -8.10 15.92
N GLU A 165 15.83 -6.91 16.51
CA GLU A 165 15.77 -6.71 17.96
C GLU A 165 14.44 -7.19 18.59
N TYR A 166 13.32 -6.94 17.91
CA TYR A 166 12.01 -7.42 18.35
C TYR A 166 11.95 -8.96 18.32
N MET A 167 12.43 -9.57 17.23
CA MET A 167 12.45 -11.02 17.10
C MET A 167 13.30 -11.67 18.18
N ASP A 168 14.49 -11.14 18.45
CA ASP A 168 15.37 -11.63 19.53
C ASP A 168 14.71 -11.49 20.90
N LYS A 169 14.10 -10.35 21.19
CA LYS A 169 13.42 -10.06 22.46
C LYS A 169 12.28 -11.03 22.76
N TYR A 170 11.53 -11.42 21.74
CA TYR A 170 10.33 -12.27 21.88
C TYR A 170 10.57 -13.72 21.48
N GLY A 171 11.80 -14.09 21.12
CA GLY A 171 12.18 -15.46 20.75
C GLY A 171 11.57 -15.94 19.42
N VAL A 172 11.21 -15.01 18.54
CA VAL A 172 10.68 -15.29 17.19
C VAL A 172 11.83 -15.75 16.31
N LYS A 173 11.71 -16.93 15.71
CA LYS A 173 12.79 -17.53 14.90
C LYS A 173 12.67 -17.16 13.42
N ASP A 174 11.46 -16.97 12.94
CA ASP A 174 11.16 -16.62 11.56
C ASP A 174 10.10 -15.53 11.54
N ILE A 175 10.32 -14.50 10.73
CA ILE A 175 9.39 -13.37 10.60
C ILE A 175 7.99 -13.80 10.14
N SER A 176 7.89 -14.92 9.44
CA SER A 176 6.61 -15.48 9.01
C SER A 176 5.70 -15.90 10.17
N GLU A 177 6.27 -16.16 11.36
CA GLU A 177 5.50 -16.46 12.58
C GLU A 177 4.63 -15.26 13.02
N LEU A 178 5.04 -14.03 12.63
CA LEU A 178 4.34 -12.79 12.98
C LEU A 178 3.24 -12.45 11.97
N VAL A 179 3.25 -13.02 10.77
CA VAL A 179 2.28 -12.67 9.72
C VAL A 179 0.87 -13.06 10.13
N GLY A 180 0.01 -12.06 10.33
CA GLY A 180 -1.37 -12.27 10.77
C GLY A 180 -1.50 -12.84 12.19
N ALA A 181 -0.50 -12.64 13.05
CA ALA A 181 -0.49 -13.22 14.39
C ALA A 181 -1.30 -12.43 15.43
N VAL A 182 -1.93 -11.32 15.05
CA VAL A 182 -2.77 -10.51 15.97
C VAL A 182 -3.99 -11.28 16.46
N ASP A 183 -4.49 -12.23 15.69
CA ASP A 183 -5.69 -13.03 15.99
C ASP A 183 -5.38 -14.48 16.40
N ARG A 184 -4.10 -14.78 16.75
CA ARG A 184 -3.64 -16.13 17.16
C ARG A 184 -3.44 -16.25 18.65
#